data_f85f3da7c4cfd35e61decd728c8506c3
#
_entry.id   f85f3da7c4cfd35e61decd728c8506c3
#
_cell.length_a   1.000
_cell.length_b   1.000
_cell.length_c   1.000
_cell.angle_alpha   90.00
_cell.angle_beta   90.00
_cell.angle_gamma   90.00
#
_symmetry.space_group_name_H-M   'P 1'
#
loop_
_entity.id
_entity.type
_entity.pdbx_description
1 polymer ?
#
loop_
_entity_poly.entity_id
_entity_poly.type
_entity_poly.pdbx_seq_one_letter_code
_entity_poly.pdbx_strand_id
1 'polypeptide(L)'
;MNEMGLARRSAAFLDYLDQLVAGLPEASLREVIERAGGPQRVAVMVVDVINGFCKFGSLASERVGQIVPPTARLLEAARDLGVTRVAVLRDSHHPEAPEFEQFAPHCQDGTEEAALVDELAGLSHAHTFADFPKNAISAWHGHDAVSDWAAGQEEEGVSTFIVCGDCTDLCVYQTAMALKLTANARNRQATVVVSAETVETYDLPVDVAQRLGAMPHDGDLLHAVFLYHLRLNGVQVVRRLA
;
A
#
# COMPACT_ATOMS: atom_id res chain seq x y z
N MET A 1 16.46 -16.09 -30.60
CA MET A 1 16.36 -15.21 -29.40
C MET A 1 17.14 -13.94 -29.71
N ASN A 2 16.58 -12.78 -29.41
CA ASN A 2 17.19 -11.50 -29.76
C ASN A 2 18.50 -11.31 -28.97
N GLU A 3 19.63 -11.08 -29.63
CA GLU A 3 20.95 -10.96 -29.00
C GLU A 3 21.09 -9.72 -28.09
N MET A 4 20.15 -8.79 -28.14
CA MET A 4 20.13 -7.62 -27.27
C MET A 4 19.66 -7.98 -25.84
N GLY A 5 20.41 -7.59 -24.83
CA GLY A 5 20.03 -7.73 -23.43
C GLY A 5 18.72 -7.01 -23.06
N LEU A 6 18.10 -7.42 -21.94
CA LEU A 6 16.81 -6.89 -21.48
C LEU A 6 16.82 -5.35 -21.38
N ALA A 7 17.86 -4.76 -20.83
CA ALA A 7 17.98 -3.31 -20.68
C ALA A 7 17.79 -2.55 -22.00
N ARG A 8 18.43 -3.02 -23.08
CA ARG A 8 18.28 -2.41 -24.41
C ARG A 8 16.88 -2.58 -25.00
N ARG A 9 16.28 -3.76 -24.80
CA ARG A 9 14.93 -4.04 -25.31
C ARG A 9 13.86 -3.26 -24.57
N SER A 10 14.11 -2.92 -23.30
CA SER A 10 13.15 -2.21 -22.43
C SER A 10 13.42 -0.70 -22.35
N ALA A 11 14.47 -0.17 -22.98
CA ALA A 11 14.87 1.23 -22.81
C ALA A 11 13.71 2.22 -23.01
N ALA A 12 12.99 2.09 -24.11
CA ALA A 12 11.84 2.98 -24.40
C ALA A 12 10.71 2.86 -23.37
N PHE A 13 10.54 1.69 -22.76
CA PHE A 13 9.55 1.51 -21.69
C PHE A 13 10.04 2.07 -20.36
N LEU A 14 11.32 1.98 -20.06
CA LEU A 14 11.91 2.62 -18.88
C LEU A 14 11.79 4.14 -18.97
N ASP A 15 12.12 4.74 -20.11
CA ASP A 15 11.90 6.17 -20.37
C ASP A 15 10.42 6.57 -20.21
N TYR A 16 9.50 5.70 -20.63
CA TYR A 16 8.08 5.92 -20.44
C TYR A 16 7.66 5.88 -18.96
N LEU A 17 8.21 4.94 -18.16
CA LEU A 17 7.94 4.85 -16.73
C LEU A 17 8.40 6.11 -15.99
N ASP A 18 9.60 6.61 -16.28
CA ASP A 18 10.12 7.85 -15.70
C ASP A 18 9.18 9.03 -15.99
N GLN A 19 8.76 9.18 -17.26
CA GLN A 19 7.83 10.22 -17.67
C GLN A 19 6.46 10.06 -17.00
N LEU A 20 5.97 8.82 -16.85
CA LEU A 20 4.70 8.53 -16.20
C LEU A 20 4.72 8.94 -14.74
N VAL A 21 5.76 8.54 -13.99
CA VAL A 21 5.89 8.87 -12.56
C VAL A 21 6.06 10.37 -12.36
N ALA A 22 6.93 11.01 -13.15
CA ALA A 22 7.14 12.47 -13.10
C ALA A 22 5.87 13.25 -13.46
N GLY A 23 5.03 12.71 -14.35
CA GLY A 23 3.79 13.32 -14.83
C GLY A 23 2.54 12.91 -14.05
N LEU A 24 2.66 12.22 -12.92
CA LEU A 24 1.50 11.88 -12.09
C LEU A 24 0.78 13.17 -11.62
N PRO A 25 -0.56 13.25 -11.77
CA PRO A 25 -1.32 14.41 -11.35
C PRO A 25 -1.34 14.55 -9.83
N GLU A 26 -1.46 15.76 -9.34
CA GLU A 26 -1.92 16.02 -7.97
C GLU A 26 -3.45 15.93 -7.92
N ALA A 27 -4.00 15.50 -6.80
CA ALA A 27 -5.43 15.49 -6.57
C ALA A 27 -5.74 16.11 -5.21
N SER A 28 -6.89 16.77 -5.12
CA SER A 28 -7.41 17.24 -3.85
C SER A 28 -8.21 16.12 -3.17
N LEU A 29 -7.89 15.83 -1.89
CA LEU A 29 -8.66 14.89 -1.09
C LEU A 29 -10.14 15.32 -1.01
N ARG A 30 -10.39 16.63 -0.86
CA ARG A 30 -11.75 17.19 -0.87
C ARG A 30 -12.49 16.86 -2.17
N GLU A 31 -11.86 17.06 -3.32
CA GLU A 31 -12.48 16.72 -4.61
C GLU A 31 -12.72 15.22 -4.78
N VAL A 32 -11.84 14.36 -4.27
CA VAL A 32 -12.06 12.89 -4.28
C VAL A 32 -13.29 12.54 -3.46
N ILE A 33 -13.43 13.14 -2.26
CA ILE A 33 -14.61 12.96 -1.39
C ILE A 33 -15.89 13.48 -2.04
N GLU A 34 -15.85 14.66 -2.65
CA GLU A 34 -17.00 15.25 -3.34
C GLU A 34 -17.45 14.39 -4.54
N ARG A 35 -16.51 13.90 -5.35
CA ARG A 35 -16.82 12.97 -6.45
C ARG A 35 -17.40 11.63 -5.99
N ALA A 36 -16.99 11.16 -4.82
CA ALA A 36 -17.58 9.96 -4.19
C ALA A 36 -19.04 10.19 -3.75
N GLY A 37 -19.46 11.45 -3.56
CA GLY A 37 -20.77 11.82 -3.04
C GLY A 37 -20.80 12.04 -1.53
N GLY A 38 -19.63 12.32 -0.94
CA GLY A 38 -19.46 12.67 0.47
C GLY A 38 -18.55 11.72 1.26
N PRO A 39 -18.14 12.14 2.46
CA PRO A 39 -17.14 11.40 3.25
C PRO A 39 -17.63 10.01 3.70
N GLN A 40 -18.92 9.81 3.86
CA GLN A 40 -19.51 8.52 4.20
C GLN A 40 -19.35 7.46 3.09
N ARG A 41 -18.94 7.88 1.89
CA ARG A 41 -18.70 7.01 0.73
C ARG A 41 -17.23 6.71 0.48
N VAL A 42 -16.36 7.13 1.40
CA VAL A 42 -14.91 6.97 1.31
C VAL A 42 -14.41 6.15 2.50
N ALA A 43 -13.52 5.21 2.22
CA ALA A 43 -12.75 4.48 3.22
C ALA A 43 -11.25 4.59 2.93
N VAL A 44 -10.42 4.60 3.98
CA VAL A 44 -8.96 4.58 3.88
C VAL A 44 -8.45 3.22 4.37
N MET A 45 -7.55 2.62 3.61
CA MET A 45 -6.85 1.38 3.97
C MET A 45 -5.37 1.69 4.15
N VAL A 46 -4.90 1.56 5.37
CA VAL A 46 -3.50 1.75 5.78
C VAL A 46 -2.85 0.38 5.81
N VAL A 47 -1.86 0.17 4.97
CA VAL A 47 -1.21 -1.12 4.76
C VAL A 47 0.19 -1.06 5.33
N ASP A 48 0.45 -1.85 6.35
CA ASP A 48 1.78 -2.10 6.93
C ASP A 48 2.59 -0.87 7.37
N VAL A 49 1.94 0.25 7.73
CA VAL A 49 2.64 1.41 8.31
C VAL A 49 2.97 1.10 9.77
N ILE A 50 3.81 0.11 9.97
CA ILE A 50 4.20 -0.49 11.25
C ILE A 50 5.69 -0.32 11.52
N ASN A 51 6.10 -0.53 12.77
CA ASN A 51 7.48 -0.30 13.18
C ASN A 51 8.47 -1.17 12.40
N GLY A 52 8.13 -2.44 12.13
CA GLY A 52 9.01 -3.40 11.50
C GLY A 52 9.42 -3.07 10.06
N PHE A 53 8.66 -2.23 9.37
CA PHE A 53 9.01 -1.73 8.04
C PHE A 53 9.45 -0.27 8.03
N CYS A 54 8.87 0.55 8.94
CA CYS A 54 9.09 2.00 8.92
C CYS A 54 10.20 2.48 9.86
N LYS A 55 10.54 1.73 10.91
CA LYS A 55 11.40 2.22 12.01
C LYS A 55 12.58 1.32 12.32
N PHE A 56 12.34 0.07 12.66
CA PHE A 56 13.36 -0.89 13.11
C PHE A 56 12.93 -2.32 12.83
N GLY A 57 13.88 -3.22 12.77
CA GLY A 57 13.66 -4.64 12.48
C GLY A 57 14.44 -5.09 11.26
N SER A 58 14.30 -6.37 10.93
CA SER A 58 15.08 -7.01 9.85
C SER A 58 14.74 -6.49 8.47
N LEU A 59 13.52 -5.98 8.26
CA LEU A 59 13.04 -5.43 6.99
C LEU A 59 12.76 -3.93 7.03
N ALA A 60 13.19 -3.25 8.11
CA ALA A 60 13.01 -1.81 8.20
C ALA A 60 13.82 -1.07 7.12
N SER A 61 13.21 -0.08 6.50
CA SER A 61 13.79 0.71 5.44
C SER A 61 13.55 2.21 5.69
N GLU A 62 14.62 3.01 5.65
CA GLU A 62 14.49 4.47 5.72
C GLU A 62 13.62 5.02 4.58
N ARG A 63 13.69 4.38 3.41
CA ARG A 63 12.88 4.70 2.25
C ARG A 63 11.38 4.53 2.56
N VAL A 64 10.99 3.39 3.11
CA VAL A 64 9.63 3.12 3.56
C VAL A 64 9.23 4.05 4.70
N GLY A 65 10.10 4.32 5.64
CA GLY A 65 9.83 5.25 6.75
C GLY A 65 9.41 6.67 6.31
N GLN A 66 9.76 7.09 5.09
CA GLN A 66 9.38 8.41 4.56
C GLN A 66 7.88 8.56 4.31
N ILE A 67 7.12 7.45 4.18
CA ILE A 67 5.66 7.53 3.99
C ILE A 67 4.90 7.85 5.29
N VAL A 68 5.52 7.70 6.45
CA VAL A 68 4.86 7.88 7.75
C VAL A 68 4.27 9.29 7.92
N PRO A 69 5.04 10.39 7.74
CA PRO A 69 4.49 11.72 7.90
C PRO A 69 3.37 12.05 6.89
N PRO A 70 3.48 11.76 5.58
CA PRO A 70 2.39 12.04 4.65
C PRO A 70 1.15 11.17 4.91
N THR A 71 1.31 9.93 5.38
CA THR A 71 0.17 9.08 5.76
C THR A 71 -0.56 9.65 6.99
N ALA A 72 0.17 10.10 8.01
CA ALA A 72 -0.44 10.76 9.17
C ALA A 72 -1.24 12.00 8.74
N ARG A 73 -0.65 12.87 7.89
CA ARG A 73 -1.36 14.05 7.35
C ARG A 73 -2.60 13.67 6.56
N LEU A 74 -2.53 12.62 5.74
CA LEU A 74 -3.69 12.12 4.98
C LEU A 74 -4.82 11.70 5.92
N LEU A 75 -4.52 10.95 6.98
CA LEU A 75 -5.53 10.48 7.95
C LEU A 75 -6.15 11.63 8.74
N GLU A 76 -5.37 12.63 9.17
CA GLU A 76 -5.88 13.84 9.81
C GLU A 76 -6.78 14.63 8.85
N ALA A 77 -6.33 14.91 7.63
CA ALA A 77 -7.12 15.61 6.63
C ALA A 77 -8.43 14.86 6.27
N ALA A 78 -8.36 13.54 6.14
CA ALA A 78 -9.53 12.70 5.89
C ALA A 78 -10.53 12.80 7.04
N ARG A 79 -10.05 12.76 8.29
CA ARG A 79 -10.88 12.94 9.49
C ARG A 79 -11.53 14.30 9.54
N ASP A 80 -10.78 15.37 9.26
CA ASP A 80 -11.28 16.76 9.26
C ASP A 80 -12.36 16.98 8.19
N LEU A 81 -12.27 16.24 7.08
CA LEU A 81 -13.26 16.23 6.01
C LEU A 81 -14.42 15.25 6.27
N GLY A 82 -14.46 14.58 7.43
CA GLY A 82 -15.56 13.73 7.85
C GLY A 82 -15.45 12.25 7.45
N VAL A 83 -14.33 11.80 6.89
CA VAL A 83 -14.08 10.38 6.64
C VAL A 83 -13.77 9.69 7.96
N THR A 84 -14.54 8.65 8.29
CA THR A 84 -14.41 7.91 9.56
C THR A 84 -14.10 6.43 9.38
N ARG A 85 -14.13 5.93 8.16
CA ARG A 85 -13.89 4.53 7.83
C ARG A 85 -12.40 4.33 7.51
N VAL A 86 -11.65 3.84 8.49
CA VAL A 86 -10.23 3.54 8.36
C VAL A 86 -10.00 2.09 8.75
N ALA A 87 -9.33 1.32 7.89
CA ALA A 87 -8.83 -0.01 8.17
C ALA A 87 -7.31 0.01 8.19
N VAL A 88 -6.72 -0.66 9.16
CA VAL A 88 -5.28 -0.92 9.27
C VAL A 88 -5.05 -2.40 8.99
N LEU A 89 -4.31 -2.68 7.94
CA LEU A 89 -3.84 -4.01 7.59
C LEU A 89 -2.37 -4.07 7.99
N ARG A 90 -2.01 -4.99 8.88
CA ARG A 90 -0.63 -5.05 9.39
C ARG A 90 -0.10 -6.48 9.44
N ASP A 91 1.14 -6.66 9.06
CA ASP A 91 1.83 -7.93 9.28
C ASP A 91 1.88 -8.27 10.77
N SER A 92 1.49 -9.49 11.06
CA SER A 92 1.49 -10.09 12.39
C SER A 92 1.70 -11.58 12.19
N HIS A 93 2.96 -11.94 11.90
CA HIS A 93 3.30 -13.28 11.46
C HIS A 93 3.39 -14.27 12.61
N HIS A 94 2.90 -15.49 12.36
CA HIS A 94 3.21 -16.62 13.24
C HIS A 94 4.73 -16.84 13.26
N PRO A 95 5.36 -17.19 14.40
CA PRO A 95 6.82 -17.42 14.45
C PRO A 95 7.35 -18.46 13.47
N GLU A 96 6.50 -19.37 13.01
CA GLU A 96 6.81 -20.41 12.02
C GLU A 96 6.19 -20.11 10.66
N ALA A 97 6.00 -18.83 10.30
CA ALA A 97 5.42 -18.46 9.02
C ALA A 97 6.29 -18.98 7.86
N PRO A 98 5.71 -19.73 6.89
CA PRO A 98 6.46 -20.21 5.72
C PRO A 98 7.08 -19.09 4.89
N GLU A 99 6.56 -17.89 4.97
CA GLU A 99 7.06 -16.68 4.28
C GLU A 99 8.47 -16.31 4.74
N PHE A 100 8.90 -16.75 5.93
CA PHE A 100 10.27 -16.56 6.43
C PHE A 100 11.33 -17.37 5.67
N GLU A 101 10.95 -18.25 4.76
CA GLU A 101 11.85 -18.86 3.79
C GLU A 101 12.28 -17.88 2.67
N GLN A 102 11.45 -16.85 2.39
CA GLN A 102 11.69 -15.84 1.36
C GLN A 102 12.19 -14.52 1.94
N PHE A 103 11.67 -14.16 3.12
CA PHE A 103 12.01 -12.93 3.84
C PHE A 103 12.57 -13.30 5.21
N ALA A 104 13.52 -12.51 5.73
CA ALA A 104 13.99 -12.70 7.10
C ALA A 104 12.79 -12.63 8.09
N PRO A 105 12.82 -13.35 9.22
CA PRO A 105 11.78 -13.21 10.24
C PRO A 105 11.55 -11.75 10.62
N HIS A 106 10.31 -11.29 10.56
CA HIS A 106 9.90 -9.91 10.77
C HIS A 106 8.47 -9.85 11.32
N CYS A 107 8.11 -8.74 11.91
CA CYS A 107 6.74 -8.40 12.30
C CYS A 107 5.98 -9.57 12.94
N GLN A 108 6.63 -10.32 13.84
CA GLN A 108 5.98 -11.46 14.51
C GLN A 108 4.87 -10.98 15.45
N ASP A 109 3.82 -11.78 15.57
CA ASP A 109 2.68 -11.48 16.43
C ASP A 109 3.10 -11.17 17.87
N GLY A 110 2.52 -10.11 18.43
CA GLY A 110 2.81 -9.64 19.78
C GLY A 110 4.14 -8.90 19.95
N THR A 111 4.92 -8.68 18.88
CA THR A 111 6.16 -7.87 18.94
C THR A 111 5.92 -6.39 18.64
N GLU A 112 6.87 -5.55 19.06
CA GLU A 112 6.84 -4.11 18.72
C GLU A 112 6.97 -3.84 17.22
N GLU A 113 7.61 -4.74 16.46
CA GLU A 113 7.69 -4.64 15.00
C GLU A 113 6.30 -4.67 14.36
N ALA A 114 5.39 -5.53 14.85
CA ALA A 114 4.03 -5.67 14.34
C ALA A 114 3.07 -4.54 14.80
N ALA A 115 3.55 -3.61 15.63
CA ALA A 115 2.74 -2.50 16.11
C ALA A 115 2.74 -1.34 15.11
N LEU A 116 1.58 -0.65 15.02
CA LEU A 116 1.42 0.58 14.25
C LEU A 116 2.45 1.62 14.73
N VAL A 117 3.03 2.40 13.81
CA VAL A 117 3.97 3.46 14.20
C VAL A 117 3.31 4.49 15.11
N ASP A 118 4.06 5.07 16.05
CA ASP A 118 3.55 6.00 17.05
C ASP A 118 2.84 7.21 16.45
N GLU A 119 3.30 7.69 15.29
CA GLU A 119 2.71 8.83 14.58
C GLU A 119 1.26 8.55 14.15
N LEU A 120 0.92 7.31 13.85
CA LEU A 120 -0.44 6.90 13.50
C LEU A 120 -1.23 6.47 14.73
N ALA A 121 -0.60 5.70 15.63
CA ALA A 121 -1.22 5.26 16.89
C ALA A 121 -1.59 6.44 17.80
N GLY A 122 -0.83 7.53 17.75
CA GLY A 122 -1.06 8.77 18.51
C GLY A 122 -2.14 9.70 17.94
N LEU A 123 -2.71 9.40 16.77
CA LEU A 123 -3.81 10.20 16.21
C LEU A 123 -5.03 10.11 17.14
N SER A 124 -5.69 11.24 17.38
CA SER A 124 -6.83 11.34 18.32
C SER A 124 -7.97 10.37 18.01
N HIS A 125 -8.07 9.93 16.78
CA HIS A 125 -9.11 9.02 16.26
C HIS A 125 -8.58 7.61 15.95
N ALA A 126 -7.32 7.30 16.23
CA ALA A 126 -6.73 5.98 15.97
C ALA A 126 -7.51 4.83 16.65
N HIS A 127 -8.13 5.10 17.81
CA HIS A 127 -8.98 4.14 18.53
C HIS A 127 -10.23 3.69 17.75
N THR A 128 -10.55 4.34 16.64
CA THR A 128 -11.69 3.98 15.77
C THR A 128 -11.29 3.16 14.56
N PHE A 129 -10.00 2.93 14.36
CA PHE A 129 -9.51 2.16 13.21
C PHE A 129 -9.89 0.69 13.36
N ALA A 130 -10.37 0.09 12.26
CA ALA A 130 -10.55 -1.36 12.20
C ALA A 130 -9.16 -2.00 11.99
N ASP A 131 -8.74 -2.87 12.88
CA ASP A 131 -7.42 -3.51 12.87
C ASP A 131 -7.51 -4.92 12.31
N PHE A 132 -6.69 -5.23 11.31
CA PHE A 132 -6.66 -6.49 10.60
C PHE A 132 -5.22 -7.04 10.55
N PRO A 133 -4.81 -7.85 11.54
CA PRO A 133 -3.54 -8.57 11.46
C PRO A 133 -3.58 -9.60 10.33
N LYS A 134 -2.49 -9.72 9.58
CA LYS A 134 -2.33 -10.68 8.50
C LYS A 134 -1.04 -11.47 8.63
N ASN A 135 -1.07 -12.75 8.22
CA ASN A 135 0.08 -13.67 8.26
C ASN A 135 0.63 -13.95 6.85
N ALA A 136 0.41 -13.05 5.91
CA ALA A 136 0.89 -13.16 4.54
C ALA A 136 0.85 -11.77 3.87
N ILE A 137 1.56 -11.61 2.76
CA ILE A 137 1.59 -10.39 1.93
C ILE A 137 0.17 -9.87 1.64
N SER A 138 -0.78 -10.74 1.37
CA SER A 138 -2.15 -10.34 1.07
C SER A 138 -3.09 -10.58 2.25
N ALA A 139 -3.77 -9.52 2.69
CA ALA A 139 -4.80 -9.59 3.73
C ALA A 139 -6.11 -10.27 3.26
N TRP A 140 -6.23 -10.55 1.97
CA TRP A 140 -7.38 -11.28 1.38
C TRP A 140 -7.23 -12.81 1.41
N HIS A 141 -6.13 -13.32 2.01
CA HIS A 141 -5.85 -14.74 2.09
C HIS A 141 -5.74 -15.20 3.55
N GLY A 142 -6.23 -16.41 3.82
CA GLY A 142 -6.16 -17.02 5.14
C GLY A 142 -7.38 -16.80 6.03
N HIS A 143 -8.06 -15.66 5.92
CA HIS A 143 -9.36 -15.38 6.57
C HIS A 143 -10.12 -14.29 5.81
N ASP A 144 -11.43 -14.24 5.98
CA ASP A 144 -12.31 -13.37 5.20
C ASP A 144 -12.54 -11.97 5.84
N ALA A 145 -11.91 -11.68 6.99
CA ALA A 145 -12.22 -10.49 7.79
C ALA A 145 -12.07 -9.17 7.03
N VAL A 146 -11.01 -9.01 6.23
CA VAL A 146 -10.80 -7.80 5.42
C VAL A 146 -11.75 -7.74 4.25
N SER A 147 -11.98 -8.88 3.56
CA SER A 147 -12.93 -8.95 2.45
C SER A 147 -14.37 -8.71 2.91
N ASP A 148 -14.76 -9.23 4.07
CA ASP A 148 -16.07 -9.01 4.68
C ASP A 148 -16.23 -7.57 5.12
N TRP A 149 -15.20 -6.99 5.75
CA TRP A 149 -15.24 -5.57 6.10
C TRP A 149 -15.41 -4.69 4.85
N ALA A 150 -14.59 -4.91 3.81
CA ALA A 150 -14.69 -4.15 2.57
C ALA A 150 -16.06 -4.31 1.89
N ALA A 151 -16.60 -5.53 1.85
CA ALA A 151 -17.93 -5.80 1.32
C ALA A 151 -19.03 -5.10 2.13
N GLY A 152 -18.95 -5.13 3.46
CA GLY A 152 -19.86 -4.39 4.35
C GLY A 152 -19.81 -2.88 4.12
N GLN A 153 -18.61 -2.31 3.93
CA GLN A 153 -18.49 -0.89 3.58
C GLN A 153 -19.14 -0.58 2.22
N GLU A 154 -18.97 -1.44 1.22
CA GLU A 154 -19.64 -1.28 -0.07
C GLU A 154 -21.19 -1.35 0.06
N GLU A 155 -21.71 -2.24 0.90
CA GLU A 155 -23.14 -2.36 1.18
C GLU A 155 -23.70 -1.11 1.89
N GLU A 156 -22.90 -0.49 2.75
CA GLU A 156 -23.20 0.80 3.38
C GLU A 156 -23.00 2.00 2.44
N GLY A 157 -22.60 1.77 1.19
CA GLY A 157 -22.51 2.76 0.13
C GLY A 157 -21.12 3.33 -0.11
N VAL A 158 -20.07 2.79 0.51
CA VAL A 158 -18.68 3.17 0.15
C VAL A 158 -18.41 2.78 -1.31
N SER A 159 -17.90 3.73 -2.07
CA SER A 159 -17.58 3.58 -3.49
C SER A 159 -16.15 4.03 -3.83
N THR A 160 -15.44 4.57 -2.85
CA THR A 160 -14.06 5.04 -3.01
C THR A 160 -13.19 4.53 -1.87
N PHE A 161 -12.10 3.86 -2.23
CA PHE A 161 -11.09 3.37 -1.29
C PHE A 161 -9.77 4.09 -1.58
N ILE A 162 -9.17 4.69 -0.57
CA ILE A 162 -7.83 5.27 -0.61
C ILE A 162 -6.90 4.26 0.02
N VAL A 163 -5.88 3.81 -0.69
CA VAL A 163 -4.90 2.83 -0.20
C VAL A 163 -3.54 3.52 -0.04
N CYS A 164 -2.94 3.40 1.12
CA CYS A 164 -1.61 3.93 1.47
C CYS A 164 -0.83 2.91 2.29
N GLY A 165 0.49 3.06 2.37
CA GLY A 165 1.37 2.16 3.12
C GLY A 165 2.48 1.53 2.29
N ASP A 166 2.93 0.34 2.68
CA ASP A 166 4.01 -0.40 2.01
C ASP A 166 3.71 -1.92 1.88
N CYS A 167 4.43 -2.63 1.04
CA CYS A 167 5.24 -2.08 -0.06
C CYS A 167 4.36 -1.87 -1.29
N THR A 168 4.72 -0.86 -2.09
CA THR A 168 3.98 -0.51 -3.33
C THR A 168 3.71 -1.72 -4.22
N ASP A 169 4.69 -2.60 -4.36
CA ASP A 169 4.70 -3.77 -5.25
C ASP A 169 4.23 -5.07 -4.58
N LEU A 170 4.06 -5.07 -3.26
CA LEU A 170 3.65 -6.23 -2.46
C LEU A 170 2.26 -6.00 -1.85
N CYS A 171 2.21 -5.67 -0.56
CA CYS A 171 0.97 -5.60 0.22
C CYS A 171 0.00 -4.52 -0.28
N VAL A 172 0.51 -3.34 -0.65
CA VAL A 172 -0.30 -2.25 -1.24
C VAL A 172 -0.88 -2.68 -2.58
N TYR A 173 -0.04 -3.25 -3.46
CA TYR A 173 -0.51 -3.76 -4.75
C TYR A 173 -1.63 -4.80 -4.59
N GLN A 174 -1.42 -5.80 -3.72
CA GLN A 174 -2.41 -6.84 -3.47
C GLN A 174 -3.73 -6.25 -2.96
N THR A 175 -3.66 -5.30 -2.01
CA THR A 175 -4.83 -4.62 -1.44
C THR A 175 -5.59 -3.82 -2.51
N ALA A 176 -4.91 -2.95 -3.25
CA ALA A 176 -5.53 -2.12 -4.28
C ALA A 176 -6.16 -2.95 -5.39
N MET A 177 -5.47 -4.02 -5.83
CA MET A 177 -5.96 -4.92 -6.86
C MET A 177 -7.12 -5.78 -6.37
N ALA A 178 -7.10 -6.28 -5.13
CA ALA A 178 -8.21 -7.04 -4.58
C ALA A 178 -9.51 -6.22 -4.58
N LEU A 179 -9.45 -4.96 -4.11
CA LEU A 179 -10.59 -4.02 -4.16
C LEU A 179 -11.07 -3.81 -5.60
N LYS A 180 -10.15 -3.46 -6.50
CA LYS A 180 -10.49 -3.14 -7.89
C LYS A 180 -11.06 -4.32 -8.65
N LEU A 181 -10.44 -5.49 -8.53
CA LEU A 181 -10.87 -6.70 -9.24
C LEU A 181 -12.17 -7.25 -8.68
N THR A 182 -12.38 -7.17 -7.36
CA THR A 182 -13.66 -7.57 -6.74
C THR A 182 -14.80 -6.71 -7.27
N ALA A 183 -14.62 -5.38 -7.34
CA ALA A 183 -15.60 -4.48 -7.91
C ALA A 183 -15.89 -4.82 -9.39
N ASN A 184 -14.83 -5.02 -10.19
CA ASN A 184 -14.96 -5.38 -11.59
C ASN A 184 -15.73 -6.71 -11.78
N ALA A 185 -15.38 -7.74 -10.99
CA ALA A 185 -16.03 -9.05 -11.06
C ALA A 185 -17.51 -9.00 -10.69
N ARG A 186 -17.89 -8.07 -9.81
CA ARG A 186 -19.28 -7.82 -9.39
C ARG A 186 -20.02 -6.81 -10.27
N ASN A 187 -19.40 -6.28 -11.32
CA ASN A 187 -19.92 -5.21 -12.17
C ASN A 187 -20.32 -3.95 -11.37
N ARG A 188 -19.56 -3.64 -10.32
CA ARG A 188 -19.76 -2.46 -9.47
C ARG A 188 -18.76 -1.36 -9.85
N GLN A 189 -19.19 -0.11 -9.75
CA GLN A 189 -18.32 1.05 -9.89
C GLN A 189 -17.64 1.31 -8.55
N ALA A 190 -16.34 1.02 -8.46
CA ALA A 190 -15.51 1.42 -7.32
C ALA A 190 -14.27 2.16 -7.82
N THR A 191 -13.98 3.27 -7.15
CA THR A 191 -12.75 4.03 -7.31
C THR A 191 -11.73 3.56 -6.27
N VAL A 192 -10.56 3.14 -6.70
CA VAL A 192 -9.42 2.90 -5.82
C VAL A 192 -8.38 3.97 -6.12
N VAL A 193 -7.91 4.68 -5.11
CA VAL A 193 -6.94 5.78 -5.21
C VAL A 193 -5.67 5.39 -4.48
N VAL A 194 -4.53 5.57 -5.12
CA VAL A 194 -3.19 5.41 -4.52
C VAL A 194 -2.41 6.70 -4.76
N SER A 195 -1.85 7.27 -3.70
CA SER A 195 -0.97 8.44 -3.79
C SER A 195 0.48 7.99 -3.68
N ALA A 196 1.31 8.33 -4.68
CA ALA A 196 2.74 8.00 -4.66
C ALA A 196 3.49 8.59 -3.46
N GLU A 197 3.01 9.71 -2.87
CA GLU A 197 3.56 10.28 -1.65
C GLU A 197 3.33 9.40 -0.41
N THR A 198 2.30 8.56 -0.42
CA THR A 198 1.90 7.74 0.74
C THR A 198 2.11 6.25 0.54
N VAL A 199 2.82 5.86 -0.50
CA VAL A 199 3.23 4.47 -0.74
C VAL A 199 4.71 4.43 -1.13
N GLU A 200 5.42 3.40 -0.69
CA GLU A 200 6.83 3.19 -1.04
C GLU A 200 7.18 1.71 -0.94
N THR A 201 8.36 1.33 -1.43
CA THR A 201 8.91 -0.01 -1.27
C THR A 201 10.38 0.05 -0.85
N TYR A 202 10.91 -1.06 -0.32
CA TYR A 202 12.31 -1.14 0.09
C TYR A 202 13.25 -1.23 -1.13
N ASP A 203 14.53 -0.99 -0.88
CA ASP A 203 15.60 -1.19 -1.87
C ASP A 203 16.64 -2.16 -1.34
N LEU A 204 17.02 -3.15 -2.15
CA LEU A 204 18.08 -4.10 -1.83
C LEU A 204 18.99 -4.29 -3.06
N PRO A 205 20.09 -3.53 -3.15
CA PRO A 205 21.01 -3.59 -4.28
C PRO A 205 21.55 -4.99 -4.55
N VAL A 206 21.79 -5.30 -5.82
CA VAL A 206 22.22 -6.64 -6.29
C VAL A 206 23.43 -7.17 -5.54
N ASP A 207 24.44 -6.33 -5.33
CA ASP A 207 25.68 -6.73 -4.65
C ASP A 207 25.48 -6.97 -3.15
N VAL A 208 24.55 -6.24 -2.51
CA VAL A 208 24.16 -6.45 -1.12
C VAL A 208 23.38 -7.75 -0.98
N ALA A 209 22.37 -7.94 -1.83
CA ALA A 209 21.54 -9.15 -1.84
C ALA A 209 22.38 -10.42 -2.03
N GLN A 210 23.34 -10.39 -2.97
CA GLN A 210 24.25 -11.52 -3.20
C GLN A 210 25.09 -11.87 -1.96
N ARG A 211 25.56 -10.87 -1.21
CA ARG A 211 26.30 -11.12 0.05
C ARG A 211 25.44 -11.71 1.14
N LEU A 212 24.15 -11.35 1.16
CA LEU A 212 23.18 -11.83 2.15
C LEU A 212 22.53 -13.17 1.75
N GLY A 213 22.71 -13.63 0.51
CA GLY A 213 22.01 -14.81 -0.01
C GLY A 213 20.51 -14.55 -0.26
N ALA A 214 20.13 -13.29 -0.44
CA ALA A 214 18.76 -12.84 -0.68
C ALA A 214 18.52 -12.50 -2.16
N MET A 215 17.25 -12.32 -2.55
CA MET A 215 16.89 -11.80 -3.86
C MET A 215 17.04 -10.27 -3.87
N PRO A 216 17.68 -9.68 -4.89
CA PRO A 216 17.79 -8.24 -5.01
C PRO A 216 16.41 -7.62 -5.31
N HIS A 217 16.25 -6.37 -4.87
CA HIS A 217 15.03 -5.61 -5.06
C HIS A 217 15.38 -4.16 -5.41
N ASP A 218 15.17 -3.79 -6.67
CA ASP A 218 15.39 -2.43 -7.16
C ASP A 218 14.15 -1.59 -6.82
N GLY A 219 14.23 -0.82 -5.73
CA GLY A 219 13.10 -0.08 -5.20
C GLY A 219 12.57 0.98 -6.17
N ASP A 220 13.43 1.68 -6.91
CA ASP A 220 13.00 2.70 -7.86
C ASP A 220 12.25 2.09 -9.05
N LEU A 221 12.83 1.03 -9.63
CA LEU A 221 12.22 0.35 -10.75
C LEU A 221 10.89 -0.32 -10.37
N LEU A 222 10.87 -1.08 -9.29
CA LEU A 222 9.67 -1.81 -8.86
C LEU A 222 8.56 -0.86 -8.43
N HIS A 223 8.88 0.20 -7.68
CA HIS A 223 7.90 1.24 -7.37
C HIS A 223 7.26 1.82 -8.63
N ALA A 224 8.07 2.25 -9.61
CA ALA A 224 7.58 2.82 -10.87
C ALA A 224 6.75 1.80 -11.68
N VAL A 225 7.22 0.56 -11.82
CA VAL A 225 6.52 -0.52 -12.52
C VAL A 225 5.17 -0.80 -11.87
N PHE A 226 5.08 -0.86 -10.56
CA PHE A 226 3.84 -1.19 -9.88
C PHE A 226 2.86 -0.01 -9.80
N LEU A 227 3.32 1.23 -9.70
CA LEU A 227 2.46 2.40 -9.92
C LEU A 227 1.86 2.40 -11.35
N TYR A 228 2.67 2.09 -12.36
CA TYR A 228 2.19 1.88 -13.74
C TYR A 228 1.17 0.75 -13.79
N HIS A 229 1.44 -0.40 -13.17
CA HIS A 229 0.59 -1.57 -13.24
C HIS A 229 -0.76 -1.35 -12.54
N LEU A 230 -0.76 -0.66 -11.39
CA LEU A 230 -1.99 -0.20 -10.74
C LEU A 230 -2.82 0.66 -11.69
N ARG A 231 -2.20 1.65 -12.32
CA ARG A 231 -2.86 2.55 -13.27
C ARG A 231 -3.39 1.81 -14.49
N LEU A 232 -2.62 0.87 -15.04
CA LEU A 232 -3.03 0.01 -16.16
C LEU A 232 -4.33 -0.75 -15.84
N ASN A 233 -4.51 -1.17 -14.58
CA ASN A 233 -5.68 -1.92 -14.12
C ASN A 233 -6.82 -1.00 -13.62
N GLY A 234 -6.74 0.31 -13.83
CA GLY A 234 -7.82 1.26 -13.54
C GLY A 234 -7.86 1.75 -12.08
N VAL A 235 -6.75 1.58 -11.34
CA VAL A 235 -6.54 2.30 -10.08
C VAL A 235 -6.15 3.75 -10.40
N GLN A 236 -6.73 4.71 -9.71
CA GLN A 236 -6.37 6.12 -9.82
C GLN A 236 -5.07 6.37 -9.07
N VAL A 237 -3.95 6.46 -9.80
CA VAL A 237 -2.65 6.78 -9.22
C VAL A 237 -2.39 8.27 -9.37
N VAL A 238 -2.11 8.95 -8.26
CA VAL A 238 -1.79 10.37 -8.18
C VAL A 238 -0.42 10.56 -7.53
N ARG A 239 0.25 11.68 -7.80
CA ARG A 239 1.51 12.01 -7.15
C ARG A 239 1.28 12.32 -5.68
N ARG A 240 0.28 13.14 -5.40
CA ARG A 240 -0.08 13.64 -4.08
C ARG A 240 -1.60 13.73 -3.96
N LEU A 241 -2.09 13.41 -2.76
CA LEU A 241 -3.46 13.59 -2.36
C LEU A 241 -3.50 14.57 -1.16
N ALA A 242 -3.78 15.86 -1.44
CA ALA A 242 -3.71 16.97 -0.46
C ALA A 242 -5.07 17.62 -0.21
#